data_abc8e14fd607d7b50e9e3a1ca1fb17d5
#
_entry.id   abc8e14fd607d7b50e9e3a1ca1fb17d5
#
_cell.length_a   1.000
_cell.length_b   1.000
_cell.length_c   1.000
_cell.angle_alpha   90.00
_cell.angle_beta   90.00
_cell.angle_gamma   90.00
#
_symmetry.space_group_name_H-M   'P 1'
#
loop_
_entity.id
_entity.type
_entity.pdbx_description
1 polymer ?
#
loop_
_entity_poly.entity_id
_entity_poly.type
_entity_poly.pdbx_seq_one_letter_code
_entity_poly.pdbx_strand_id
1 'polypeptide(L)'
;MMNEYHADRLFLAVDGFDLENGPSTPDVLEAQLNNVMIRSAKEVNVVTDFSKLGRRSVSKIGPFDRIRRLITDNRATQDFTEALRKKGIEVIEV
;
A
#
# COMPACT_ATOMS: atom_id res chain seq x y z
N MET A 1 12.90 0.28 19.52
CA MET A 1 11.49 -0.05 19.34
C MET A 1 10.92 0.78 18.22
N MET A 2 10.22 0.14 17.29
CA MET A 2 9.70 0.84 16.13
C MET A 2 8.66 1.90 16.50
N ASN A 3 7.90 1.68 17.54
CA ASN A 3 6.89 2.63 17.96
C ASN A 3 7.48 3.92 18.58
N GLU A 4 8.78 3.97 18.77
CA GLU A 4 9.46 5.19 19.21
C GLU A 4 9.84 6.09 18.03
N TYR A 5 9.76 5.55 16.83
CA TYR A 5 10.11 6.27 15.61
C TYR A 5 8.84 6.66 14.88
N HIS A 6 8.63 7.93 14.71
CA HIS A 6 7.46 8.45 14.02
C HIS A 6 7.90 9.07 12.70
N ALA A 7 7.52 8.42 11.62
CA ALA A 7 7.75 8.96 10.29
C ALA A 7 6.56 9.84 9.92
N ASP A 8 6.82 11.01 9.33
CA ASP A 8 5.73 11.81 8.77
C ASP A 8 5.15 11.13 7.54
N ARG A 9 6.02 10.63 6.67
CA ARG A 9 5.61 9.94 5.45
C ARG A 9 6.36 8.63 5.32
N LEU A 10 5.62 7.59 4.99
CA LEU A 10 6.19 6.28 4.70
C LEU A 10 5.92 5.97 3.23
N PHE A 11 6.96 5.55 2.51
CA PHE A 11 6.84 5.07 1.14
C PHE A 11 7.11 3.57 1.16
N LEU A 12 6.12 2.79 0.80
CA LEU A 12 6.14 1.34 0.96
C LEU A 12 5.99 0.66 -0.40
N ALA A 13 7.01 -0.12 -0.80
CA ALA A 13 6.93 -0.96 -1.98
C ALA A 13 6.28 -2.29 -1.59
N VAL A 14 5.39 -2.79 -2.46
CA VAL A 14 4.64 -4.00 -2.15
C VAL A 14 4.67 -4.96 -3.35
N ASP A 15 4.42 -6.24 -3.09
CA ASP A 15 4.38 -7.26 -4.13
C ASP A 15 2.99 -7.52 -4.68
N GLY A 16 1.97 -7.06 -3.98
CA GLY A 16 0.60 -7.12 -4.42
C GLY A 16 -0.22 -6.04 -3.76
N PHE A 17 -1.25 -5.59 -4.45
CA PHE A 17 -2.16 -4.57 -3.93
C PHE A 17 -3.52 -4.78 -4.56
N ASP A 18 -4.44 -5.39 -3.82
CA ASP A 18 -5.77 -5.65 -4.33
C ASP A 18 -6.84 -4.84 -3.58
N LEU A 19 -8.04 -4.81 -4.16
CA LEU A 19 -9.12 -3.96 -3.65
C LEU A 19 -9.76 -4.50 -2.37
N GLU A 20 -9.56 -5.77 -2.06
CA GLU A 20 -10.15 -6.37 -0.87
C GLU A 20 -9.20 -6.35 0.33
N ASN A 21 -7.94 -6.70 0.08
CA ASN A 21 -6.98 -6.94 1.13
C ASN A 21 -5.91 -5.85 1.27
N GLY A 22 -5.79 -4.98 0.27
CA GLY A 22 -4.79 -3.94 0.29
C GLY A 22 -3.39 -4.45 -0.03
N PRO A 23 -2.36 -3.86 0.58
CA PRO A 23 -0.98 -4.24 0.27
C PRO A 23 -0.62 -5.61 0.84
N SER A 24 0.19 -6.36 0.12
CA SER A 24 0.61 -7.70 0.53
C SER A 24 2.03 -8.00 0.04
N THR A 25 2.65 -9.00 0.68
CA THR A 25 3.99 -9.46 0.37
C THR A 25 4.04 -10.97 0.61
N PRO A 26 4.94 -11.73 -0.07
CA PRO A 26 5.06 -13.15 0.20
C PRO A 26 5.72 -13.49 1.54
N ASP A 27 6.44 -12.56 2.16
CA ASP A 27 7.20 -12.81 3.37
C ASP A 27 6.43 -12.37 4.61
N VAL A 28 6.13 -13.31 5.52
CA VAL A 28 5.37 -13.02 6.73
C VAL A 28 6.11 -12.03 7.63
N LEU A 29 7.42 -12.20 7.79
CA LEU A 29 8.20 -11.30 8.64
C LEU A 29 8.21 -9.88 8.06
N GLU A 30 8.38 -9.76 6.75
CA GLU A 30 8.33 -8.47 6.09
C GLU A 30 6.96 -7.81 6.27
N ALA A 31 5.89 -8.60 6.16
CA ALA A 31 4.54 -8.07 6.37
C ALA A 31 4.38 -7.52 7.79
N GLN A 32 4.90 -8.23 8.78
CA GLN A 32 4.82 -7.78 10.18
C GLN A 32 5.61 -6.49 10.41
N LEU A 33 6.81 -6.42 9.86
CA LEU A 33 7.65 -5.22 9.99
C LEU A 33 7.00 -4.02 9.29
N ASN A 34 6.46 -4.24 8.11
CA ASN A 34 5.77 -3.18 7.37
C ASN A 34 4.53 -2.71 8.12
N ASN A 35 3.82 -3.61 8.76
CA ASN A 35 2.65 -3.24 9.56
C ASN A 35 3.02 -2.33 10.72
N VAL A 36 4.13 -2.61 11.39
CA VAL A 36 4.62 -1.75 12.48
C VAL A 36 4.97 -0.37 11.93
N MET A 37 5.63 -0.30 10.78
CA MET A 37 5.99 0.97 10.17
C MET A 37 4.75 1.77 9.78
N ILE A 38 3.73 1.10 9.23
CA ILE A 38 2.47 1.76 8.87
C ILE A 38 1.82 2.41 10.09
N ARG A 39 1.82 1.71 11.22
CA ARG A 39 1.21 2.23 12.45
C ARG A 39 1.97 3.43 13.01
N SER A 40 3.25 3.53 12.72
CA SER A 40 4.10 4.61 13.23
C SER A 40 4.11 5.83 12.33
N ALA A 41 3.62 5.72 11.10
CA ALA A 41 3.65 6.82 10.14
C ALA A 41 2.36 7.62 10.18
N LYS A 42 2.47 8.91 9.94
CA LYS A 42 1.30 9.78 9.81
C LYS A 42 0.66 9.64 8.43
N GLU A 43 1.45 9.39 7.41
CA GLU A 43 0.99 9.24 6.05
C GLU A 43 1.67 8.03 5.42
N VAL A 44 0.89 7.14 4.84
CA VAL A 44 1.40 5.93 4.20
C VAL A 44 1.13 6.04 2.71
N ASN A 45 2.19 5.91 1.91
CA ASN A 45 2.13 5.93 0.45
C ASN A 45 2.62 4.59 -0.07
N VAL A 46 1.81 3.92 -0.87
CA VAL A 46 2.22 2.68 -1.52
C VAL A 46 2.78 3.02 -2.89
N VAL A 47 3.95 2.50 -3.20
CA VAL A 47 4.62 2.72 -4.48
C VAL A 47 4.76 1.37 -5.17
N THR A 48 4.18 1.22 -6.35
CA THR A 48 4.27 -0.04 -7.08
C THR A 48 3.96 0.18 -8.56
N ASP A 49 4.44 -0.73 -9.42
CA ASP A 49 4.07 -0.68 -10.83
C ASP A 49 2.72 -1.37 -11.05
N PHE A 50 2.16 -1.20 -12.25
CA PHE A 50 0.81 -1.69 -12.53
C PHE A 50 0.72 -3.21 -12.44
N SER A 51 1.81 -3.94 -12.64
CA SER A 51 1.77 -5.41 -12.64
C SER A 51 1.42 -5.98 -11.26
N LYS A 52 1.58 -5.20 -10.21
CA LYS A 52 1.25 -5.62 -8.85
C LYS A 52 -0.19 -5.29 -8.46
N LEU A 53 -0.87 -4.47 -9.24
CA LEU A 53 -2.24 -4.06 -8.95
C LEU A 53 -3.21 -5.19 -9.27
N GLY A 54 -4.14 -5.44 -8.34
CA GLY A 54 -5.07 -6.55 -8.48
C GLY A 54 -4.50 -7.89 -8.06
N ARG A 55 -3.25 -7.95 -7.64
CA ARG A 55 -2.61 -9.18 -7.17
C ARG A 55 -2.62 -9.25 -5.66
N ARG A 56 -2.73 -10.46 -5.15
CA ARG A 56 -2.66 -10.72 -3.71
C ARG A 56 -1.54 -11.70 -3.43
N SER A 57 -0.59 -11.28 -2.60
CA SER A 57 0.44 -12.16 -2.09
C SER A 57 -0.03 -12.87 -0.83
N VAL A 58 0.84 -13.73 -0.30
CA VAL A 58 0.49 -14.63 0.80
C VAL A 58 0.14 -13.87 2.08
N SER A 59 0.90 -12.83 2.40
CA SER A 59 0.79 -12.15 3.69
C SER A 59 0.29 -10.73 3.52
N LYS A 60 -0.83 -10.42 4.15
CA LYS A 60 -1.39 -9.07 4.18
C LYS A 60 -0.54 -8.17 5.05
N ILE A 61 -0.21 -6.99 4.54
CA ILE A 61 0.61 -6.04 5.25
C ILE A 61 -0.20 -5.19 6.22
N GLY A 62 -1.33 -4.66 5.76
CA GLY A 62 -2.15 -3.81 6.62
C GLY A 62 -3.46 -3.44 5.95
N PRO A 63 -4.32 -2.71 6.69
CA PRO A 63 -5.63 -2.35 6.18
C PRO A 63 -5.57 -1.16 5.22
N PHE A 64 -6.58 -1.06 4.37
CA PHE A 64 -6.72 0.03 3.42
C PHE A 64 -6.82 1.41 4.10
N ASP A 65 -7.47 1.48 5.23
CA ASP A 65 -7.78 2.76 5.86
C ASP A 65 -6.54 3.50 6.35
N ARG A 66 -5.39 2.84 6.37
CA ARG A 66 -4.12 3.48 6.72
C ARG A 66 -3.37 3.98 5.49
N ILE A 67 -3.84 3.67 4.28
CA ILE A 67 -3.18 4.04 3.04
C ILE A 67 -3.73 5.39 2.58
N ARG A 68 -2.86 6.37 2.45
CA ARG A 68 -3.23 7.69 1.97
C ARG A 68 -3.23 7.75 0.46
N ARG A 69 -2.24 7.12 -0.17
CA ARG A 69 -1.96 7.37 -1.58
C ARG A 69 -1.31 6.15 -2.22
N LEU A 70 -1.67 5.92 -3.47
CA LEU A 70 -0.98 4.96 -4.33
C LEU A 70 -0.24 5.74 -5.41
N ILE A 71 1.06 5.46 -5.57
CA ILE A 71 1.88 6.01 -6.65
C ILE A 71 2.22 4.85 -7.57
N THR A 72 1.78 4.92 -8.81
CA THR A 72 1.97 3.84 -9.77
C THR A 72 2.26 4.43 -11.17
N ASP A 73 2.52 3.56 -12.15
CA ASP A 73 2.73 4.02 -13.52
C ASP A 73 1.39 4.22 -14.24
N ASN A 74 1.46 4.78 -15.45
CA ASN A 74 0.27 5.16 -16.21
C ASN A 74 -0.40 4.00 -16.92
N ARG A 75 0.03 2.76 -16.67
CA ARG A 75 -0.59 1.57 -17.25
C ARG A 75 -1.68 0.98 -16.37
N ALA A 76 -1.89 1.54 -15.17
CA ALA A 76 -2.96 1.08 -14.30
C ALA A 76 -4.32 1.27 -14.97
N THR A 77 -5.22 0.31 -14.80
CA THR A 77 -6.55 0.42 -15.40
C THR A 77 -7.37 1.49 -14.69
N GLN A 78 -8.21 2.16 -15.46
CA GLN A 78 -9.07 3.21 -14.91
C GLN A 78 -10.05 2.65 -13.89
N ASP A 79 -10.58 1.46 -14.13
CA ASP A 79 -11.50 0.83 -13.18
C ASP A 79 -10.86 0.64 -11.80
N PHE A 80 -9.61 0.20 -11.78
CA PHE A 80 -8.89 -0.01 -10.53
C PHE A 80 -8.62 1.32 -9.82
N THR A 81 -8.13 2.31 -10.54
CA THR A 81 -7.81 3.60 -9.94
C THR A 81 -9.06 4.32 -9.42
N GLU A 82 -10.17 4.23 -10.15
CA GLU A 82 -11.42 4.80 -9.69
C GLU A 82 -11.96 4.11 -8.44
N ALA A 83 -11.82 2.78 -8.37
CA ALA A 83 -12.24 2.04 -7.17
C ALA A 83 -11.44 2.48 -5.95
N LEU A 84 -10.14 2.73 -6.12
CA LEU A 84 -9.29 3.22 -5.03
C LEU A 84 -9.70 4.64 -4.61
N ARG A 85 -10.00 5.50 -5.57
CA ARG A 85 -10.43 6.87 -5.26
C ARG A 85 -11.74 6.88 -4.47
N LYS A 86 -12.64 5.95 -4.78
CA LYS A 86 -13.88 5.80 -4.02
C LYS A 86 -13.65 5.38 -2.58
N LYS A 87 -12.53 4.70 -2.32
CA LYS A 87 -12.14 4.32 -0.95
C LYS A 87 -11.41 5.45 -0.22
N GLY A 88 -11.22 6.58 -0.87
CA GLY A 88 -10.54 7.71 -0.27
C GLY A 88 -9.04 7.71 -0.46
N ILE A 89 -8.52 6.87 -1.35
CA ILE A 89 -7.10 6.79 -1.63
C ILE A 89 -6.78 7.65 -2.83
N GLU A 90 -5.82 8.55 -2.67
CA GLU A 90 -5.32 9.35 -3.78
C GLU A 90 -4.46 8.49 -4.68
N VAL A 91 -4.63 8.61 -6.01
CA VAL A 91 -3.84 7.85 -6.98
C VAL A 91 -3.03 8.81 -7.81
N ILE A 92 -1.72 8.61 -7.83
CA ILE A 92 -0.79 9.38 -8.66
C ILE A 92 -0.19 8.44 -9.69
N GLU A 93 -0.37 8.78 -10.95
CA GLU A 93 0.18 8.02 -12.07
C GLU A 93 1.35 8.77 -12.68
N VAL A 94 2.47 8.10 -12.84
CA VAL A 94 3.69 8.70 -13.38
C VAL A 94 4.15 8.04 -14.67
#